data_f0505196bf6f89d8e456d47c896ae341
#
_entry.id   f0505196bf6f89d8e456d47c896ae341
#
_cell.length_a   1.000
_cell.length_b   1.000
_cell.length_c   1.000
_cell.angle_alpha   90.00
_cell.angle_beta   90.00
_cell.angle_gamma   90.00
#
_symmetry.space_group_name_H-M   'P 1'
#
loop_
_entity.id
_entity.type
_entity.pdbx_description
1 polymer ?
#
loop_
_entity_poly.entity_id
_entity_poly.type
_entity_poly.pdbx_seq_one_letter_code
_entity_poly.pdbx_strand_id
1 'polypeptide(L)'
;VQGTGEERPFSREDLNKLLELGEKGNKELIKAQREALGEIADEILGVEYGDEVVIATNNAHKLEEIGDILSDLDYKIYSLKDVNLDGIEIVEDGKTFEHNALIKARTIAKKTNMIAISDDSGLEVDAIGKKPGIYSARFAGENATDEENRAKLLKSLGNTPMSQRNARFVCCIAVVFPDGKEFVVRGTCEGTIGFEEKGSNGFGYDNLFIVNKYNKTFAELPATIKNAI
;
A
#
# COMPACT_ATOMS: atom_id res chain seq x y z
N VAL A 1 -6.99 17.74 -5.91
CA VAL A 1 -7.63 19.03 -6.28
C VAL A 1 -6.88 20.14 -5.57
N GLN A 2 -6.27 21.06 -6.32
CA GLN A 2 -5.62 22.24 -5.76
C GLN A 2 -6.63 23.40 -5.83
N GLY A 3 -7.11 23.83 -4.66
CA GLY A 3 -8.00 25.00 -4.55
C GLY A 3 -7.27 26.13 -3.85
N THR A 4 -7.13 27.26 -4.53
CA THR A 4 -6.64 28.52 -3.95
C THR A 4 -7.81 29.49 -3.86
N GLY A 5 -8.18 29.88 -2.64
CA GLY A 5 -9.12 30.99 -2.40
C GLY A 5 -8.34 32.29 -2.24
N GLU A 6 -8.61 33.27 -3.10
CA GLU A 6 -7.88 34.56 -3.06
C GLU A 6 -8.32 35.47 -1.92
N GLU A 7 -9.53 35.31 -1.37
CA GLU A 7 -10.07 36.19 -0.34
C GLU A 7 -10.45 35.54 1.00
N ARG A 8 -10.69 34.24 1.03
CA ARG A 8 -10.98 33.48 2.27
C ARG A 8 -10.67 32.00 2.10
N PRO A 9 -10.28 31.29 3.17
CA PRO A 9 -10.10 29.84 3.13
C PRO A 9 -11.45 29.14 2.87
N PHE A 10 -11.41 28.05 2.09
CA PHE A 10 -12.56 27.18 1.88
C PHE A 10 -12.97 26.51 3.19
N SER A 11 -14.28 26.48 3.46
CA SER A 11 -14.79 25.57 4.49
C SER A 11 -14.73 24.12 3.99
N ARG A 12 -14.73 23.17 4.92
CA ARG A 12 -14.83 21.74 4.57
C ARG A 12 -16.10 21.44 3.76
N GLU A 13 -17.18 22.13 4.08
CA GLU A 13 -18.46 22.01 3.36
C GLU A 13 -18.36 22.53 1.92
N ASP A 14 -17.69 23.65 1.69
CA ASP A 14 -17.46 24.18 0.34
C ASP A 14 -16.59 23.22 -0.48
N LEU A 15 -15.55 22.62 0.13
CA LEU A 15 -14.71 21.64 -0.55
C LEU A 15 -15.51 20.40 -0.94
N ASN A 16 -16.32 19.87 -0.05
CA ASN A 16 -17.16 18.70 -0.34
C ASN A 16 -18.13 18.98 -1.50
N LYS A 17 -18.81 20.14 -1.49
CA LYS A 17 -19.68 20.55 -2.61
C LYS A 17 -18.94 20.66 -3.94
N LEU A 18 -17.71 21.18 -3.93
CA LEU A 18 -16.88 21.23 -5.15
C LEU A 18 -16.48 19.85 -5.64
N LEU A 19 -16.15 18.93 -4.74
CA LEU A 19 -15.84 17.55 -5.08
C LEU A 19 -17.07 16.83 -5.67
N GLU A 20 -18.24 16.96 -5.04
CA GLU A 20 -19.50 16.40 -5.56
C GLU A 20 -19.86 16.95 -6.95
N LEU A 21 -19.70 18.26 -7.17
CA LEU A 21 -19.92 18.86 -8.48
C LEU A 21 -18.92 18.38 -9.52
N GLY A 22 -17.65 18.23 -9.14
CA GLY A 22 -16.59 17.68 -10.01
C GLY A 22 -16.88 16.23 -10.39
N GLU A 23 -17.28 15.41 -9.43
CA GLU A 23 -17.65 14.01 -9.65
C GLU A 23 -18.87 13.89 -10.57
N LYS A 24 -19.91 14.68 -10.31
CA LYS A 24 -21.09 14.74 -11.17
C LYS A 24 -20.74 15.14 -12.59
N GLY A 25 -19.93 16.19 -12.76
CA GLY A 25 -19.49 16.66 -14.07
C GLY A 25 -18.67 15.59 -14.82
N ASN A 26 -17.80 14.87 -14.13
CA ASN A 26 -17.05 13.76 -14.71
C ASN A 26 -17.95 12.61 -15.15
N LYS A 27 -18.94 12.21 -14.34
CA LYS A 27 -19.93 11.18 -14.70
C LYS A 27 -20.75 11.58 -15.94
N GLU A 28 -21.20 12.83 -16.00
CA GLU A 28 -21.92 13.35 -17.17
C GLU A 28 -21.04 13.39 -18.42
N LEU A 29 -19.78 13.79 -18.29
CA LEU A 29 -18.82 13.80 -19.40
C LEU A 29 -18.53 12.39 -19.92
N ILE A 30 -18.27 11.42 -19.05
CA ILE A 30 -18.06 10.02 -19.42
C ILE A 30 -19.30 9.47 -20.14
N LYS A 31 -20.50 9.76 -19.64
CA LYS A 31 -21.75 9.35 -20.28
C LYS A 31 -21.87 9.94 -21.69
N ALA A 32 -21.62 11.23 -21.84
CA ALA A 32 -21.68 11.90 -23.16
C ALA A 32 -20.64 11.34 -24.12
N GLN A 33 -19.43 11.02 -23.65
CA GLN A 33 -18.39 10.36 -24.44
C GLN A 33 -18.80 8.96 -24.90
N ARG A 34 -19.40 8.14 -24.02
CA ARG A 34 -19.92 6.81 -24.37
C ARG A 34 -21.03 6.90 -25.41
N GLU A 35 -21.98 7.83 -25.24
CA GLU A 35 -23.06 8.04 -26.21
C GLU A 35 -22.53 8.47 -27.58
N ALA A 36 -21.50 9.32 -27.62
CA ALA A 36 -20.87 9.78 -28.86
C ALA A 36 -20.06 8.69 -29.59
N LEU A 37 -19.45 7.78 -28.85
CA LEU A 37 -18.61 6.69 -29.37
C LEU A 37 -19.45 5.48 -29.80
N GLY A 38 -20.66 5.31 -29.30
CA GLY A 38 -21.53 4.18 -29.61
C GLY A 38 -20.89 2.82 -29.27
N GLU A 39 -20.96 1.86 -30.17
CA GLU A 39 -20.47 0.48 -29.95
C GLU A 39 -18.97 0.37 -29.67
N ILE A 40 -18.17 1.36 -30.08
CA ILE A 40 -16.73 1.36 -29.81
C ILE A 40 -16.36 2.03 -28.48
N ALA A 41 -17.36 2.52 -27.73
CA ALA A 41 -17.14 3.20 -26.46
C ALA A 41 -16.36 2.34 -25.46
N ASP A 42 -16.71 1.06 -25.37
CA ASP A 42 -16.06 0.12 -24.43
C ASP A 42 -14.61 -0.19 -24.81
N GLU A 43 -14.31 -0.21 -26.12
CA GLU A 43 -12.94 -0.39 -26.59
C GLU A 43 -12.05 0.83 -26.28
N ILE A 44 -12.59 2.05 -26.42
CA ILE A 44 -11.85 3.31 -26.26
C ILE A 44 -11.84 3.80 -24.81
N LEU A 45 -13.00 3.75 -24.13
CA LEU A 45 -13.16 4.25 -22.74
C LEU A 45 -12.88 3.17 -21.69
N GLY A 46 -12.72 1.93 -22.11
CA GLY A 46 -12.51 0.77 -21.25
C GLY A 46 -13.82 0.11 -20.81
N VAL A 47 -13.68 -1.10 -20.33
CA VAL A 47 -14.77 -1.90 -19.77
C VAL A 47 -15.18 -1.29 -18.43
N GLU A 48 -16.49 -1.23 -18.13
CA GLU A 48 -16.96 -0.98 -16.78
C GLU A 48 -16.63 -2.20 -15.91
N TYR A 49 -15.68 -2.03 -15.03
CA TYR A 49 -15.38 -3.04 -14.02
C TYR A 49 -16.43 -2.94 -12.92
N GLY A 50 -16.82 -4.10 -12.36
CA GLY A 50 -17.69 -4.14 -11.19
C GLY A 50 -17.11 -3.36 -10.01
N ASP A 51 -17.95 -3.05 -9.04
CA ASP A 51 -17.62 -2.39 -7.78
C ASP A 51 -17.00 -3.33 -6.72
N GLU A 52 -16.69 -4.57 -7.11
CA GLU A 52 -16.18 -5.63 -6.22
C GLU A 52 -14.68 -5.75 -6.31
N VAL A 53 -14.01 -5.61 -5.16
CA VAL A 53 -12.55 -5.60 -5.04
C VAL A 53 -12.10 -6.61 -4.00
N VAL A 54 -11.13 -7.45 -4.33
CA VAL A 54 -10.51 -8.38 -3.39
C VAL A 54 -9.15 -7.86 -2.95
N ILE A 55 -8.93 -7.77 -1.64
CA ILE A 55 -7.61 -7.49 -1.07
C ILE A 55 -6.83 -8.80 -0.97
N ALA A 56 -5.79 -8.94 -1.79
CA ALA A 56 -4.99 -10.16 -1.93
C ALA A 56 -3.86 -10.23 -0.88
N THR A 57 -4.25 -10.28 0.40
CA THR A 57 -3.32 -10.43 1.53
C THR A 57 -3.86 -11.41 2.58
N ASN A 58 -2.97 -12.24 3.15
CA ASN A 58 -3.25 -13.05 4.34
C ASN A 58 -2.85 -12.31 5.63
N ASN A 59 -2.26 -11.12 5.55
CA ASN A 59 -1.87 -10.33 6.70
C ASN A 59 -3.04 -9.48 7.19
N ALA A 60 -3.55 -9.79 8.39
CA ALA A 60 -4.71 -9.11 8.98
C ALA A 60 -4.48 -7.60 9.19
N HIS A 61 -3.27 -7.18 9.56
CA HIS A 61 -2.95 -5.75 9.75
C HIS A 61 -3.00 -4.99 8.42
N LYS A 62 -2.46 -5.57 7.34
CA LYS A 62 -2.53 -4.96 6.01
C LYS A 62 -3.95 -4.91 5.46
N LEU A 63 -4.74 -5.96 5.71
CA LEU A 63 -6.15 -5.99 5.34
C LEU A 63 -6.92 -4.84 5.99
N GLU A 64 -6.70 -4.60 7.28
CA GLU A 64 -7.30 -3.49 8.03
C GLU A 64 -6.84 -2.13 7.47
N GLU A 65 -5.52 -1.90 7.35
CA GLU A 65 -4.96 -0.65 6.82
C GLU A 65 -5.47 -0.32 5.40
N ILE A 66 -5.48 -1.28 4.49
CA ILE A 66 -5.97 -1.08 3.12
C ILE A 66 -7.49 -0.88 3.12
N GLY A 67 -8.22 -1.65 3.93
CA GLY A 67 -9.67 -1.52 4.08
C GLY A 67 -10.07 -0.12 4.57
N ASP A 68 -9.37 0.42 5.57
CA ASP A 68 -9.58 1.78 6.09
C ASP A 68 -9.34 2.84 5.00
N ILE A 69 -8.25 2.70 4.23
CA ILE A 69 -7.92 3.64 3.14
C ILE A 69 -8.99 3.62 2.04
N LEU A 70 -9.56 2.45 1.74
CA LEU A 70 -10.57 2.28 0.70
C LEU A 70 -12.00 2.51 1.18
N SER A 71 -12.21 2.68 2.49
CA SER A 71 -13.55 2.79 3.10
C SER A 71 -14.39 3.98 2.61
N ASP A 72 -13.73 5.04 2.14
CA ASP A 72 -14.38 6.25 1.59
C ASP A 72 -14.76 6.11 0.09
N LEU A 73 -14.44 4.96 -0.51
CA LEU A 73 -14.75 4.67 -1.91
C LEU A 73 -15.97 3.75 -2.01
N ASP A 74 -16.79 3.93 -3.03
CA ASP A 74 -18.00 3.14 -3.30
C ASP A 74 -17.68 1.73 -3.85
N TYR A 75 -16.69 1.03 -3.24
CA TYR A 75 -16.34 -0.34 -3.59
C TYR A 75 -16.77 -1.31 -2.51
N LYS A 76 -17.23 -2.50 -2.93
CA LYS A 76 -17.43 -3.65 -2.04
C LYS A 76 -16.11 -4.39 -1.87
N ILE A 77 -15.55 -4.32 -0.69
CA ILE A 77 -14.25 -4.88 -0.39
C ILE A 77 -14.40 -6.27 0.21
N TYR A 78 -13.68 -7.22 -0.37
CA TYR A 78 -13.63 -8.61 0.06
C TYR A 78 -12.23 -8.99 0.50
N SER A 79 -12.14 -9.75 1.57
CA SER A 79 -10.91 -10.46 1.97
C SER A 79 -10.76 -11.76 1.18
N LEU A 80 -9.58 -12.39 1.25
CA LEU A 80 -9.37 -13.72 0.68
C LEU A 80 -10.32 -14.76 1.28
N LYS A 81 -10.70 -14.61 2.55
CA LYS A 81 -11.66 -15.48 3.24
C LYS A 81 -13.07 -15.36 2.65
N ASP A 82 -13.50 -14.14 2.33
CA ASP A 82 -14.84 -13.89 1.78
C ASP A 82 -15.03 -14.53 0.39
N VAL A 83 -13.94 -14.70 -0.34
CA VAL A 83 -13.91 -15.34 -1.67
C VAL A 83 -13.43 -16.81 -1.64
N ASN A 84 -13.42 -17.44 -0.44
CA ASN A 84 -13.00 -18.82 -0.22
C ASN A 84 -11.56 -19.13 -0.67
N LEU A 85 -10.65 -18.17 -0.54
CA LEU A 85 -9.22 -18.30 -0.84
C LEU A 85 -8.34 -18.08 0.40
N ASP A 86 -8.91 -18.26 1.61
CA ASP A 86 -8.16 -18.14 2.87
C ASP A 86 -6.98 -19.10 2.90
N GLY A 87 -5.82 -18.60 3.33
CA GLY A 87 -4.60 -19.40 3.40
C GLY A 87 -4.01 -19.85 2.05
N ILE A 88 -4.46 -19.26 0.93
CA ILE A 88 -3.86 -19.56 -0.37
C ILE A 88 -2.36 -19.26 -0.36
N GLU A 89 -1.56 -20.26 -0.76
CA GLU A 89 -0.14 -20.07 -0.98
C GLU A 89 0.10 -19.46 -2.36
N ILE A 90 0.74 -18.30 -2.38
CA ILE A 90 1.19 -17.64 -3.60
C ILE A 90 2.71 -17.56 -3.52
N VAL A 91 3.38 -18.19 -4.48
CA VAL A 91 4.85 -18.17 -4.56
C VAL A 91 5.30 -16.78 -5.01
N GLU A 92 5.92 -16.03 -4.10
CA GLU A 92 6.48 -14.71 -4.35
C GLU A 92 7.96 -14.87 -4.76
N ASP A 93 8.19 -15.24 -6.02
CA ASP A 93 9.53 -15.43 -6.61
C ASP A 93 10.06 -14.20 -7.36
N GLY A 94 9.36 -13.08 -7.24
CA GLY A 94 9.74 -11.80 -7.80
C GLY A 94 11.03 -11.25 -7.17
N LYS A 95 11.75 -10.46 -7.96
CA LYS A 95 13.02 -9.84 -7.53
C LYS A 95 12.84 -8.41 -7.02
N THR A 96 11.65 -7.87 -7.09
CA THR A 96 11.28 -6.53 -6.64
C THR A 96 9.93 -6.57 -5.93
N PHE A 97 9.66 -5.56 -5.11
CA PHE A 97 8.36 -5.39 -4.45
C PHE A 97 7.22 -5.28 -5.46
N GLU A 98 7.42 -4.51 -6.56
CA GLU A 98 6.44 -4.35 -7.62
C GLU A 98 6.07 -5.71 -8.23
N HIS A 99 7.07 -6.56 -8.49
CA HIS A 99 6.85 -7.87 -9.11
C HIS A 99 6.08 -8.80 -8.16
N ASN A 100 6.44 -8.85 -6.89
CA ASN A 100 5.72 -9.66 -5.90
C ASN A 100 4.28 -9.18 -5.70
N ALA A 101 4.05 -7.88 -5.63
CA ALA A 101 2.69 -7.33 -5.59
C ALA A 101 1.89 -7.78 -6.81
N LEU A 102 2.44 -7.64 -8.03
CA LEU A 102 1.76 -8.09 -9.25
C LEU A 102 1.47 -9.59 -9.26
N ILE A 103 2.39 -10.44 -8.82
CA ILE A 103 2.18 -11.90 -8.74
C ILE A 103 0.96 -12.21 -7.88
N LYS A 104 0.85 -11.56 -6.72
CA LYS A 104 -0.31 -11.74 -5.82
C LYS A 104 -1.60 -11.28 -6.46
N ALA A 105 -1.65 -10.03 -6.96
CA ALA A 105 -2.86 -9.47 -7.54
C ALA A 105 -3.32 -10.26 -8.78
N ARG A 106 -2.41 -10.60 -9.70
CA ARG A 106 -2.71 -11.42 -10.90
C ARG A 106 -3.30 -12.79 -10.54
N THR A 107 -2.71 -13.43 -9.52
CA THR A 107 -3.18 -14.75 -9.07
C THR A 107 -4.62 -14.68 -8.56
N ILE A 108 -4.94 -13.67 -7.77
CA ILE A 108 -6.27 -13.51 -7.19
C ILE A 108 -7.27 -13.02 -8.23
N ALA A 109 -6.94 -12.02 -9.05
CA ALA A 109 -7.82 -11.55 -10.12
C ALA A 109 -8.22 -12.69 -11.06
N LYS A 110 -7.27 -13.53 -11.45
CA LYS A 110 -7.53 -14.70 -12.30
C LYS A 110 -8.45 -15.75 -11.64
N LYS A 111 -8.33 -15.93 -10.32
CA LYS A 111 -9.13 -16.93 -9.59
C LYS A 111 -10.56 -16.46 -9.28
N THR A 112 -10.73 -15.17 -9.03
CA THR A 112 -12.01 -14.59 -8.61
C THR A 112 -12.78 -13.94 -9.75
N ASN A 113 -12.10 -13.60 -10.85
CA ASN A 113 -12.62 -12.75 -11.91
C ASN A 113 -13.11 -11.38 -11.39
N MET A 114 -12.48 -10.87 -10.32
CA MET A 114 -12.75 -9.58 -9.68
C MET A 114 -11.50 -8.70 -9.76
N ILE A 115 -11.66 -7.40 -9.50
CA ILE A 115 -10.51 -6.51 -9.30
C ILE A 115 -9.75 -7.01 -8.07
N ALA A 116 -8.45 -7.21 -8.20
CA ALA A 116 -7.60 -7.60 -7.08
C ALA A 116 -6.58 -6.51 -6.78
N ILE A 117 -6.51 -6.14 -5.49
CA ILE A 117 -5.49 -5.24 -4.95
C ILE A 117 -4.57 -6.06 -4.07
N SER A 118 -3.27 -5.89 -4.25
CA SER A 118 -2.26 -6.46 -3.36
C SER A 118 -1.20 -5.44 -3.02
N ASP A 119 -0.48 -5.70 -1.95
CA ASP A 119 0.72 -4.97 -1.61
C ASP A 119 1.93 -5.91 -1.48
N ASP A 120 3.12 -5.38 -1.70
CA ASP A 120 4.35 -5.92 -1.18
C ASP A 120 5.18 -4.81 -0.56
N SER A 121 5.62 -5.03 0.68
CA SER A 121 6.21 -3.98 1.50
C SER A 121 7.41 -4.51 2.27
N GLY A 122 8.36 -3.63 2.53
CA GLY A 122 9.52 -4.00 3.31
C GLY A 122 10.43 -2.84 3.63
N LEU A 123 11.50 -3.16 4.35
CA LEU A 123 12.51 -2.23 4.81
C LEU A 123 13.77 -2.34 3.95
N GLU A 124 14.23 -1.24 3.40
CA GLU A 124 15.55 -1.13 2.78
C GLU A 124 16.49 -0.33 3.69
N VAL A 125 17.69 -0.86 3.98
CA VAL A 125 18.72 -0.20 4.79
C VAL A 125 19.99 -0.05 4.00
N ASP A 126 20.43 1.18 3.79
CA ASP A 126 21.54 1.48 2.88
C ASP A 126 22.87 0.86 3.31
N ALA A 127 23.19 0.91 4.61
CA ALA A 127 24.43 0.39 5.17
C ALA A 127 24.66 -1.12 4.97
N ILE A 128 23.60 -1.87 4.70
CA ILE A 128 23.66 -3.32 4.47
C ILE A 128 23.19 -3.71 3.06
N GLY A 129 23.35 -2.77 2.10
CA GLY A 129 23.07 -3.02 0.69
C GLY A 129 21.58 -3.22 0.40
N LYS A 130 20.72 -2.37 1.01
CA LYS A 130 19.26 -2.40 0.88
C LYS A 130 18.59 -3.67 1.41
N LYS A 131 19.29 -4.45 2.21
CA LYS A 131 18.67 -5.54 2.95
C LYS A 131 17.90 -4.98 4.15
N PRO A 132 16.84 -5.67 4.61
CA PRO A 132 16.30 -6.95 4.15
C PRO A 132 15.56 -6.89 2.81
N GLY A 133 15.04 -5.73 2.35
CA GLY A 133 14.33 -5.60 1.09
C GLY A 133 13.10 -6.50 1.01
N ILE A 134 12.89 -7.21 -0.10
CA ILE A 134 11.78 -8.15 -0.31
C ILE A 134 11.78 -9.35 0.68
N TYR A 135 12.87 -9.53 1.44
CA TYR A 135 12.97 -10.57 2.47
C TYR A 135 12.64 -10.05 3.87
N SER A 136 11.99 -8.87 3.99
CA SER A 136 11.75 -8.22 5.28
C SER A 136 11.04 -9.13 6.30
N ALA A 137 10.02 -9.86 5.90
CA ALA A 137 9.27 -10.76 6.77
C ALA A 137 10.05 -12.01 7.18
N ARG A 138 11.06 -12.41 6.41
CA ARG A 138 11.83 -13.64 6.61
C ARG A 138 13.36 -13.38 6.64
N PHE A 139 13.74 -12.20 7.09
CA PHE A 139 15.16 -11.79 7.08
C PHE A 139 16.03 -12.68 7.95
N ALA A 140 15.53 -13.14 9.10
CA ALA A 140 16.24 -14.07 9.97
C ALA A 140 16.04 -15.54 9.59
N GLY A 141 15.02 -15.86 8.78
CA GLY A 141 14.68 -17.22 8.32
C GLY A 141 13.21 -17.30 7.90
N GLU A 142 12.80 -18.38 7.22
CA GLU A 142 11.45 -18.52 6.68
C GLU A 142 10.32 -18.39 7.73
N ASN A 143 10.58 -18.85 8.97
CA ASN A 143 9.61 -18.78 10.08
C ASN A 143 10.05 -17.81 11.18
N ALA A 144 10.87 -16.81 10.82
CA ALA A 144 11.40 -15.87 11.80
C ALA A 144 10.28 -14.96 12.34
N THR A 145 10.35 -14.71 13.63
CA THR A 145 9.52 -13.70 14.30
C THR A 145 10.01 -12.30 13.97
N ASP A 146 9.17 -11.31 14.18
CA ASP A 146 9.56 -9.89 14.05
C ASP A 146 10.75 -9.55 14.95
N GLU A 147 10.79 -10.10 16.17
CA GLU A 147 11.89 -9.91 17.12
C GLU A 147 13.21 -10.48 16.57
N GLU A 148 13.20 -11.69 16.01
CA GLU A 148 14.39 -12.30 15.40
C GLU A 148 14.88 -11.50 14.19
N ASN A 149 13.95 -11.00 13.37
CA ASN A 149 14.26 -10.14 12.22
C ASN A 149 14.91 -8.83 12.67
N ARG A 150 14.38 -8.18 13.70
CA ARG A 150 14.96 -6.97 14.30
C ARG A 150 16.33 -7.22 14.93
N ALA A 151 16.46 -8.29 15.69
CA ALA A 151 17.75 -8.67 16.30
C ALA A 151 18.82 -8.90 15.23
N LYS A 152 18.47 -9.57 14.13
CA LYS A 152 19.38 -9.76 12.99
C LYS A 152 19.73 -8.44 12.31
N LEU A 153 18.78 -7.52 12.16
CA LEU A 153 19.01 -6.20 11.60
C LEU A 153 20.01 -5.41 12.44
N LEU A 154 19.79 -5.31 13.75
CA LEU A 154 20.69 -4.63 14.68
C LEU A 154 22.08 -5.25 14.67
N LYS A 155 22.17 -6.57 14.67
CA LYS A 155 23.45 -7.30 14.57
C LYS A 155 24.18 -7.00 13.25
N SER A 156 23.45 -6.93 12.14
CA SER A 156 24.00 -6.63 10.81
C SER A 156 24.54 -5.20 10.71
N LEU A 157 23.90 -4.27 11.41
CA LEU A 157 24.33 -2.87 11.48
C LEU A 157 25.50 -2.67 12.47
N GLY A 158 25.59 -3.48 13.53
CA GLY A 158 26.66 -3.41 14.52
C GLY A 158 26.97 -1.98 14.96
N ASN A 159 28.22 -1.57 14.81
CA ASN A 159 28.71 -0.25 15.20
C ASN A 159 28.55 0.83 14.11
N THR A 160 27.77 0.59 13.07
CA THR A 160 27.47 1.59 12.04
C THR A 160 26.95 2.88 12.69
N PRO A 161 27.57 4.05 12.46
CA PRO A 161 27.16 5.30 13.10
C PRO A 161 25.78 5.74 12.60
N MET A 162 25.06 6.53 13.41
CA MET A 162 23.69 6.98 13.11
C MET A 162 23.58 7.66 11.73
N SER A 163 24.55 8.44 11.35
CA SER A 163 24.58 9.13 10.05
C SER A 163 24.66 8.21 8.83
N GLN A 164 24.94 6.93 9.03
CA GLN A 164 25.00 5.91 7.97
C GLN A 164 23.89 4.85 8.10
N ARG A 165 22.95 5.01 9.03
CA ARG A 165 21.85 4.06 9.25
C ARG A 165 20.58 4.45 8.48
N ASN A 166 20.75 5.18 7.36
CA ASN A 166 19.63 5.58 6.51
C ASN A 166 18.87 4.34 6.01
N ALA A 167 17.57 4.45 6.06
CA ALA A 167 16.67 3.38 5.68
C ALA A 167 15.37 3.98 5.11
N ARG A 168 14.61 3.15 4.41
CA ARG A 168 13.27 3.48 3.96
C ARG A 168 12.33 2.29 4.08
N PHE A 169 11.12 2.54 4.50
CA PHE A 169 10.04 1.62 4.20
C PHE A 169 9.63 1.81 2.75
N VAL A 170 9.40 0.71 2.08
CA VAL A 170 8.87 0.63 0.72
C VAL A 170 7.54 -0.07 0.77
N CYS A 171 6.55 0.49 0.09
CA CYS A 171 5.27 -0.15 -0.15
C CYS A 171 4.95 -0.07 -1.65
N CYS A 172 4.69 -1.21 -2.27
CA CYS A 172 4.22 -1.30 -3.65
C CYS A 172 2.81 -1.85 -3.64
N ILE A 173 1.88 -1.09 -4.22
CA ILE A 173 0.50 -1.52 -4.40
C ILE A 173 0.30 -1.88 -5.87
N ALA A 174 -0.22 -3.07 -6.13
CA ALA A 174 -0.63 -3.52 -7.45
C ALA A 174 -2.15 -3.68 -7.52
N VAL A 175 -2.73 -3.22 -8.61
CA VAL A 175 -4.15 -3.41 -8.95
C VAL A 175 -4.21 -4.16 -10.26
N VAL A 176 -4.93 -5.28 -10.30
CA VAL A 176 -5.13 -6.09 -11.51
C VAL A 176 -6.61 -6.28 -11.75
N PHE A 177 -7.04 -5.97 -12.96
CA PHE A 177 -8.41 -6.10 -13.41
C PHE A 177 -8.68 -7.47 -14.06
N PRO A 178 -9.93 -7.92 -14.14
CA PRO A 178 -10.28 -9.21 -14.73
C PRO A 178 -9.82 -9.38 -16.19
N ASP A 179 -9.78 -8.29 -16.96
CA ASP A 179 -9.33 -8.27 -18.37
C ASP A 179 -7.80 -8.30 -18.52
N GLY A 180 -7.06 -8.30 -17.40
CA GLY A 180 -5.60 -8.31 -17.36
C GLY A 180 -4.93 -6.95 -17.40
N LYS A 181 -5.69 -5.85 -17.43
CA LYS A 181 -5.14 -4.50 -17.23
C LYS A 181 -4.59 -4.38 -15.81
N GLU A 182 -3.43 -3.74 -15.67
CA GLU A 182 -2.75 -3.67 -14.37
C GLU A 182 -2.09 -2.33 -14.13
N PHE A 183 -2.01 -1.95 -12.86
CA PHE A 183 -1.31 -0.76 -12.39
C PHE A 183 -0.47 -1.11 -11.16
N VAL A 184 0.69 -0.46 -11.05
CA VAL A 184 1.55 -0.57 -9.87
C VAL A 184 2.00 0.82 -9.46
N VAL A 185 1.94 1.07 -8.17
CA VAL A 185 2.47 2.30 -7.55
C VAL A 185 3.45 1.92 -6.47
N ARG A 186 4.52 2.69 -6.35
CA ARG A 186 5.53 2.56 -5.30
C ARG A 186 5.54 3.81 -4.43
N GLY A 187 5.40 3.63 -3.12
CA GLY A 187 5.61 4.64 -2.10
C GLY A 187 6.86 4.34 -1.27
N THR A 188 7.47 5.38 -0.72
CA THR A 188 8.60 5.25 0.22
C THR A 188 8.45 6.22 1.37
N CYS A 189 8.79 5.77 2.57
CA CYS A 189 8.96 6.62 3.73
C CYS A 189 10.42 6.57 4.17
N GLU A 190 11.13 7.69 4.05
CA GLU A 190 12.54 7.80 4.42
C GLU A 190 12.70 7.99 5.93
N GLY A 191 13.71 7.33 6.50
CA GLY A 191 14.01 7.37 7.93
C GLY A 191 15.39 6.84 8.26
N THR A 192 15.55 6.45 9.52
CA THR A 192 16.84 5.98 10.06
C THR A 192 16.60 4.84 11.04
N ILE A 193 17.45 3.82 11.05
CA ILE A 193 17.37 2.73 12.03
C ILE A 193 18.03 3.12 13.35
N GLY A 194 17.26 3.07 14.43
CA GLY A 194 17.74 3.30 15.79
C GLY A 194 18.75 2.26 16.27
N PHE A 195 19.37 2.52 17.41
CA PHE A 195 20.27 1.56 18.08
C PHE A 195 19.51 0.57 18.97
N GLU A 196 18.33 0.93 19.39
CA GLU A 196 17.47 0.18 20.29
C GLU A 196 16.00 0.31 19.88
N GLU A 197 15.20 -0.65 20.31
CA GLU A 197 13.75 -0.66 20.08
C GLU A 197 13.05 0.38 20.96
N LYS A 198 12.11 1.16 20.41
CA LYS A 198 11.28 2.14 21.13
C LYS A 198 9.83 2.07 20.65
N GLY A 199 8.92 2.25 21.60
CA GLY A 199 7.49 2.16 21.36
C GLY A 199 6.98 0.73 21.32
N SER A 200 5.66 0.59 21.27
CA SER A 200 4.96 -0.70 21.33
C SER A 200 3.85 -0.84 20.29
N ASN A 201 3.63 0.18 19.45
CA ASN A 201 2.64 0.14 18.39
C ASN A 201 3.22 -0.49 17.12
N GLY A 202 2.33 -0.93 16.23
CA GLY A 202 2.72 -1.44 14.92
C GLY A 202 3.29 -2.86 14.94
N PHE A 203 4.06 -3.20 13.93
CA PHE A 203 4.62 -4.54 13.69
C PHE A 203 5.96 -4.46 12.95
N GLY A 204 6.58 -5.60 12.70
CA GLY A 204 7.81 -5.68 11.90
C GLY A 204 8.96 -4.88 12.51
N TYR A 205 9.42 -3.85 11.80
CA TYR A 205 10.55 -3.01 12.17
C TYR A 205 10.15 -1.64 12.72
N ASP A 206 8.87 -1.41 12.97
CA ASP A 206 8.33 -0.11 13.38
C ASP A 206 8.99 0.48 14.62
N ASN A 207 9.40 -0.35 15.58
CA ASN A 207 10.06 0.06 16.80
C ASN A 207 11.57 0.38 16.64
N LEU A 208 12.14 0.11 15.48
CA LEU A 208 13.52 0.48 15.13
C LEU A 208 13.60 1.64 14.13
N PHE A 209 12.54 1.85 13.33
CA PHE A 209 12.52 2.83 12.25
C PHE A 209 12.10 4.20 12.74
N ILE A 210 13.04 5.12 12.80
CA ILE A 210 12.84 6.52 13.22
C ILE A 210 12.39 7.33 12.01
N VAL A 211 11.21 7.93 12.09
CA VAL A 211 10.69 8.88 11.11
C VAL A 211 11.36 10.23 11.34
N ASN A 212 12.19 10.67 10.42
CA ASN A 212 13.03 11.85 10.59
C ASN A 212 12.24 13.11 10.95
N LYS A 213 11.06 13.30 10.35
CA LYS A 213 10.18 14.45 10.61
C LYS A 213 9.73 14.58 12.07
N TYR A 214 9.54 13.44 12.75
CA TYR A 214 9.03 13.39 14.12
C TYR A 214 10.10 13.07 15.16
N ASN A 215 11.27 12.62 14.72
CA ASN A 215 12.34 12.10 15.59
C ASN A 215 11.82 11.04 16.59
N LYS A 216 10.90 10.21 16.12
CA LYS A 216 10.27 9.11 16.85
C LYS A 216 10.21 7.88 15.96
N THR A 217 10.21 6.70 16.57
CA THR A 217 9.95 5.48 15.82
C THR A 217 8.48 5.40 15.39
N PHE A 218 8.17 4.63 14.36
CA PHE A 218 6.78 4.37 13.99
C PHE A 218 5.98 3.79 15.17
N ALA A 219 6.60 2.95 15.98
CA ALA A 219 5.97 2.36 17.15
C ALA A 219 5.69 3.35 18.30
N GLU A 220 6.29 4.53 18.28
CA GLU A 220 5.99 5.64 19.19
C GLU A 220 4.92 6.60 18.64
N LEU A 221 4.52 6.45 17.38
CA LEU A 221 3.51 7.29 16.74
C LEU A 221 2.12 6.65 16.85
N PRO A 222 1.06 7.46 17.01
CA PRO A 222 -0.31 6.96 16.88
C PRO A 222 -0.58 6.46 15.45
N ALA A 223 -1.45 5.46 15.30
CA ALA A 223 -1.82 4.89 14.01
C ALA A 223 -2.31 5.95 13.00
N THR A 224 -3.09 6.93 13.47
CA THR A 224 -3.57 8.05 12.64
C THR A 224 -2.47 8.88 12.00
N ILE A 225 -1.30 8.99 12.66
CA ILE A 225 -0.14 9.69 12.09
C ILE A 225 0.64 8.74 11.18
N LYS A 226 0.83 7.48 11.59
CA LYS A 226 1.53 6.47 10.78
C LYS A 226 0.85 6.29 9.42
N ASN A 227 -0.49 6.15 9.40
CA ASN A 227 -1.27 5.93 8.17
C ASN A 227 -1.38 7.18 7.27
N ALA A 228 -0.97 8.35 7.76
CA ALA A 228 -0.94 9.60 7.00
C ALA A 228 0.45 9.93 6.40
N ILE A 229 1.44 9.07 6.62
CA ILE A 229 2.82 9.19 6.10
C ILE A 229 2.97 8.34 4.86
#